data_6114ac3a29180878ae5322a289bc0ca3
#
_entry.id   6114ac3a29180878ae5322a289bc0ca3
#
_cell.length_a   1.000
_cell.length_b   1.000
_cell.length_c   1.000
_cell.angle_alpha   90.00
_cell.angle_beta   90.00
_cell.angle_gamma   90.00
#
_symmetry.space_group_name_H-M   'P 1'
#
loop_
_entity.id
_entity.type
_entity.pdbx_description
1 polymer ?
#
loop_
_entity_poly.entity_id
_entity_poly.type
_entity_poly.pdbx_seq_one_letter_code
_entity_poly.pdbx_strand_id
1 'polypeptide(L)'
;GLDVAIEYQGKVLAGNSLVVSGQEYTRYDMKLTAAENCHEAQLTISCKEGGEVLLGFISLMPDNTYMGHGLRTDLVEKLKGMSPKFMRFPGGCIVEGTTPSTAMRFRDTVGPAWERPSKLFVWHYRSTLGLGFHEYLQLCEDLGMEPLYVCNCGMTCQGRKSVLLEGEALDEMVQDTLDAIEYAIGSKESKWGRLRASMGHPEPFKMTYLEIGNENWGPDYEKRYNMIYKKVKELYPQIKTIANEHVEKNGCPAECVDEHFYSTTEFFAERVNYYDDYDRKGPKIFVGEVAVNEGNYMGQLYAALGEAAFLMGIEKNQDIVTLASYAPLFENVNYRAWYPNLIRFNNHQSLGIP
;
A
#
# COMPACT_ATOMS: atom_id res chain seq x y z
N GLY A 1 -27.66 27.07 6.16
CA GLY A 1 -26.88 26.62 4.97
C GLY A 1 -25.39 26.71 5.17
N LEU A 2 -24.64 25.91 4.42
CA LEU A 2 -23.18 25.97 4.35
C LEU A 2 -22.77 26.50 2.98
N ASP A 3 -21.81 27.43 2.97
CA ASP A 3 -21.08 27.81 1.76
C ASP A 3 -19.76 27.05 1.71
N VAL A 4 -19.48 26.46 0.56
CA VAL A 4 -18.25 25.75 0.28
C VAL A 4 -17.54 26.44 -0.87
N ALA A 5 -16.32 26.87 -0.66
CA ALA A 5 -15.57 27.61 -1.67
C ALA A 5 -14.11 27.16 -1.78
N ILE A 6 -13.54 27.36 -2.95
CA ILE A 6 -12.10 27.36 -3.20
C ILE A 6 -11.68 28.83 -3.27
N GLU A 7 -10.80 29.26 -2.38
CA GLU A 7 -10.43 30.68 -2.22
C GLU A 7 -8.92 30.85 -2.20
N TYR A 8 -8.49 32.02 -2.68
CA TYR A 8 -7.11 32.47 -2.59
C TYR A 8 -7.07 33.97 -2.26
N GLN A 9 -6.39 34.34 -1.18
CA GLN A 9 -6.24 35.73 -0.72
C GLN A 9 -7.58 36.52 -0.70
N GLY A 10 -8.64 35.90 -0.22
CA GLY A 10 -9.98 36.51 -0.13
C GLY A 10 -10.77 36.54 -1.46
N LYS A 11 -10.20 36.05 -2.56
CA LYS A 11 -10.92 35.88 -3.83
C LYS A 11 -11.51 34.48 -3.93
N VAL A 12 -12.81 34.37 -4.16
CA VAL A 12 -13.49 33.11 -4.44
C VAL A 12 -13.19 32.70 -5.89
N LEU A 13 -12.54 31.55 -6.06
CA LEU A 13 -12.22 30.97 -7.38
C LEU A 13 -13.32 30.02 -7.86
N ALA A 14 -13.97 29.32 -6.93
CA ALA A 14 -15.18 28.52 -7.15
C ALA A 14 -15.97 28.46 -5.86
N GLY A 15 -17.29 28.39 -5.93
CA GLY A 15 -18.13 28.29 -4.75
C GLY A 15 -19.49 27.71 -5.07
N ASN A 16 -20.08 27.07 -4.07
CA ASN A 16 -21.44 26.57 -4.11
C ASN A 16 -22.00 26.54 -2.68
N SER A 17 -23.31 26.48 -2.54
CA SER A 17 -24.00 26.42 -1.25
C SER A 17 -24.79 25.14 -1.14
N LEU A 18 -24.90 24.59 0.05
CA LEU A 18 -25.78 23.47 0.34
C LEU A 18 -26.61 23.71 1.59
N VAL A 19 -27.80 23.11 1.61
CA VAL A 19 -28.68 23.11 2.78
C VAL A 19 -28.43 21.80 3.53
N VAL A 20 -27.98 21.94 4.77
CA VAL A 20 -27.80 20.79 5.68
C VAL A 20 -29.06 20.69 6.54
N SER A 21 -29.62 19.50 6.65
CA SER A 21 -30.76 19.20 7.50
C SER A 21 -30.65 17.79 8.07
N GLY A 22 -31.30 17.57 9.24
CA GLY A 22 -31.28 16.27 9.91
C GLY A 22 -30.33 16.21 11.08
N GLN A 23 -30.34 15.08 11.80
CA GLN A 23 -29.51 14.79 12.99
C GLN A 23 -28.50 13.65 12.74
N GLU A 24 -28.57 13.05 11.56
CA GLU A 24 -27.68 11.96 11.17
C GLU A 24 -26.64 12.44 10.15
N TYR A 25 -25.47 11.81 10.15
CA TYR A 25 -24.47 12.07 9.12
C TYR A 25 -25.02 11.73 7.74
N THR A 26 -25.06 12.73 6.88
CA THR A 26 -25.56 12.60 5.51
C THR A 26 -24.49 13.03 4.53
N ARG A 27 -24.30 12.24 3.46
CA ARG A 27 -23.37 12.57 2.39
C ARG A 27 -23.95 13.66 1.48
N TYR A 28 -23.13 14.67 1.21
CA TYR A 28 -23.40 15.72 0.24
C TYR A 28 -22.28 15.76 -0.79
N ASP A 29 -22.63 15.67 -2.05
CA ASP A 29 -21.69 15.78 -3.16
C ASP A 29 -21.92 17.08 -3.90
N MET A 30 -20.85 17.76 -4.31
CA MET A 30 -20.93 18.96 -5.14
C MET A 30 -19.77 19.02 -6.10
N LYS A 31 -19.96 19.72 -7.22
CA LYS A 31 -18.91 20.05 -8.16
C LYS A 31 -18.52 21.50 -8.02
N LEU A 32 -17.24 21.76 -7.93
CA LEU A 32 -16.64 23.09 -7.94
C LEU A 32 -15.79 23.24 -9.20
N THR A 33 -16.02 24.30 -9.98
CA THR A 33 -15.22 24.59 -11.19
C THR A 33 -14.49 25.90 -10.97
N ALA A 34 -13.17 25.80 -10.78
CA ALA A 34 -12.34 26.98 -10.57
C ALA A 34 -12.26 27.83 -11.86
N ALA A 35 -12.35 29.14 -11.70
CA ALA A 35 -12.28 30.09 -12.81
C ALA A 35 -10.86 30.26 -13.38
N GLU A 36 -9.84 29.92 -12.57
CA GLU A 36 -8.43 30.01 -12.92
C GLU A 36 -7.60 29.00 -12.13
N ASN A 37 -6.38 28.74 -12.60
CA ASN A 37 -5.42 27.89 -11.89
C ASN A 37 -4.84 28.63 -10.66
N CYS A 38 -4.79 27.95 -9.55
CA CYS A 38 -4.17 28.47 -8.32
C CYS A 38 -3.54 27.33 -7.53
N HIS A 39 -2.25 27.43 -7.19
CA HIS A 39 -1.51 26.39 -6.46
C HIS A 39 -1.59 26.52 -4.94
N GLU A 40 -2.07 27.67 -4.44
CA GLU A 40 -2.13 27.99 -3.01
C GLU A 40 -3.59 28.22 -2.53
N ALA A 41 -4.57 27.76 -3.31
CA ALA A 41 -5.97 27.88 -2.95
C ALA A 41 -6.30 27.03 -1.72
N GLN A 42 -7.29 27.51 -0.95
CA GLN A 42 -7.80 26.86 0.24
C GLN A 42 -9.26 26.45 0.01
N LEU A 43 -9.64 25.27 0.52
CA LEU A 43 -11.04 24.88 0.65
C LEU A 43 -11.59 25.51 1.92
N THR A 44 -12.64 26.32 1.80
CA THR A 44 -13.34 26.95 2.92
C THR A 44 -14.77 26.41 3.02
N ILE A 45 -15.19 26.13 4.24
CA ILE A 45 -16.58 25.76 4.56
C ILE A 45 -17.04 26.72 5.64
N SER A 46 -18.08 27.51 5.33
CA SER A 46 -18.58 28.54 6.22
C SER A 46 -20.10 28.45 6.41
N CYS A 47 -20.58 28.88 7.56
CA CYS A 47 -22.00 28.98 7.88
C CYS A 47 -22.34 30.45 8.09
N LYS A 48 -23.30 30.99 7.34
CA LYS A 48 -23.75 32.37 7.43
C LYS A 48 -24.78 32.61 8.54
N GLU A 49 -25.48 31.56 8.88
CA GLU A 49 -26.54 31.59 9.89
C GLU A 49 -26.04 30.93 11.18
N GLY A 50 -26.53 31.41 12.33
CA GLY A 50 -26.17 30.77 13.60
C GLY A 50 -26.68 29.32 13.66
N GLY A 51 -25.84 28.46 14.24
CA GLY A 51 -26.15 27.02 14.36
C GLY A 51 -24.90 26.20 14.62
N GLU A 52 -25.08 24.90 14.84
CA GLU A 52 -24.06 23.92 15.00
C GLU A 52 -24.15 22.86 13.90
N VAL A 53 -23.02 22.55 13.25
CA VAL A 53 -22.92 21.53 12.23
C VAL A 53 -21.69 20.68 12.53
N LEU A 54 -21.87 19.38 12.60
CA LEU A 54 -20.79 18.42 12.74
C LEU A 54 -20.35 17.96 11.35
N LEU A 55 -19.08 18.20 11.03
CA LEU A 55 -18.47 17.73 9.78
C LEU A 55 -17.72 16.42 10.04
N GLY A 56 -18.06 15.40 9.27
CA GLY A 56 -17.39 14.12 9.31
C GLY A 56 -16.23 14.05 8.30
N PHE A 57 -16.37 13.23 7.28
CA PHE A 57 -15.37 13.07 6.22
C PHE A 57 -15.50 14.20 5.18
N ILE A 58 -14.39 14.89 4.92
CA ILE A 58 -14.29 15.92 3.88
C ILE A 58 -13.28 15.46 2.84
N SER A 59 -13.70 15.46 1.57
CA SER A 59 -12.84 15.07 0.45
C SER A 59 -12.98 16.05 -0.70
N LEU A 60 -11.85 16.48 -1.24
CA LEU A 60 -11.75 17.27 -2.46
C LEU A 60 -10.87 16.52 -3.47
N MET A 61 -11.49 16.04 -4.53
CA MET A 61 -10.83 15.23 -5.56
C MET A 61 -10.96 15.92 -6.93
N PRO A 62 -9.93 15.84 -7.80
CA PRO A 62 -10.08 16.31 -9.18
C PRO A 62 -11.04 15.41 -9.95
N ASP A 63 -11.73 15.98 -10.95
CA ASP A 63 -12.64 15.25 -11.83
C ASP A 63 -11.89 14.28 -12.77
N ASN A 64 -10.67 14.64 -13.17
CA ASN A 64 -9.83 13.91 -14.10
C ASN A 64 -8.89 12.92 -13.41
N THR A 65 -9.45 11.94 -12.74
CA THR A 65 -8.66 10.85 -12.17
C THR A 65 -8.28 9.80 -13.22
N TYR A 66 -7.23 9.03 -12.98
CA TYR A 66 -6.77 8.01 -13.92
C TYR A 66 -7.88 6.97 -14.14
N MET A 67 -8.28 6.78 -15.40
CA MET A 67 -9.40 5.93 -15.83
C MET A 67 -10.73 6.16 -15.08
N GLY A 68 -10.85 7.25 -14.34
CA GLY A 68 -12.03 7.54 -13.49
C GLY A 68 -12.04 6.81 -12.14
N HIS A 69 -10.96 6.12 -11.77
CA HIS A 69 -10.89 5.28 -10.58
C HIS A 69 -10.35 6.00 -9.32
N GLY A 70 -10.36 7.34 -9.32
CA GLY A 70 -10.06 8.14 -8.12
C GLY A 70 -8.58 8.41 -7.85
N LEU A 71 -7.65 7.91 -8.66
CA LEU A 71 -6.22 8.13 -8.48
C LEU A 71 -5.69 9.31 -9.30
N ARG A 72 -4.69 10.01 -8.77
CA ARG A 72 -4.03 11.13 -9.46
C ARG A 72 -3.33 10.66 -10.73
N THR A 73 -3.73 11.22 -11.86
CA THR A 73 -3.22 10.83 -13.18
C THR A 73 -1.70 11.01 -13.29
N ASP A 74 -1.14 12.12 -12.79
CA ASP A 74 0.30 12.38 -12.85
C ASP A 74 1.15 11.35 -12.09
N LEU A 75 0.66 10.84 -10.96
CA LEU A 75 1.34 9.81 -10.17
C LEU A 75 1.25 8.44 -10.84
N VAL A 76 0.06 8.09 -11.33
CA VAL A 76 -0.14 6.81 -12.03
C VAL A 76 0.66 6.75 -13.34
N GLU A 77 0.73 7.85 -14.09
CA GLU A 77 1.56 7.91 -15.32
C GLU A 77 3.07 7.76 -15.02
N LYS A 78 3.56 8.22 -13.86
CA LYS A 78 4.94 7.94 -13.42
C LYS A 78 5.17 6.45 -13.18
N LEU A 79 4.24 5.78 -12.47
CA LEU A 79 4.30 4.32 -12.29
C LEU A 79 4.25 3.58 -13.62
N LYS A 80 3.30 3.93 -14.48
CA LYS A 80 3.14 3.33 -15.80
C LYS A 80 4.40 3.46 -16.66
N GLY A 81 5.09 4.60 -16.57
CA GLY A 81 6.34 4.85 -17.28
C GLY A 81 7.48 3.88 -16.93
N MET A 82 7.45 3.26 -15.76
CA MET A 82 8.39 2.23 -15.35
C MET A 82 8.03 0.83 -15.86
N SER A 83 6.83 0.66 -16.45
CA SER A 83 6.31 -0.63 -16.93
C SER A 83 6.36 -1.75 -15.88
N PRO A 84 5.90 -1.52 -14.65
CA PRO A 84 5.97 -2.50 -13.57
C PRO A 84 5.18 -3.76 -13.92
N LYS A 85 5.63 -4.91 -13.41
CA LYS A 85 4.96 -6.20 -13.65
C LYS A 85 4.15 -6.66 -12.45
N PHE A 86 4.44 -6.16 -11.28
CA PHE A 86 3.70 -6.44 -10.05
C PHE A 86 3.76 -5.23 -9.11
N MET A 87 2.90 -5.24 -8.10
CA MET A 87 2.92 -4.27 -7.00
C MET A 87 2.80 -5.01 -5.68
N ARG A 88 3.77 -4.81 -4.77
CA ARG A 88 3.73 -5.24 -3.37
C ARG A 88 2.99 -4.18 -2.56
N PHE A 89 1.90 -4.58 -1.91
CA PHE A 89 1.05 -3.65 -1.14
C PHE A 89 0.34 -4.32 0.04
N PRO A 90 -0.15 -3.58 1.02
CA PRO A 90 0.17 -2.19 1.32
C PRO A 90 1.65 -2.03 1.67
N GLY A 91 2.31 -3.13 2.02
CA GLY A 91 3.73 -3.29 2.22
C GLY A 91 4.24 -2.75 3.56
N GLY A 92 5.41 -3.26 3.94
CA GLY A 92 6.21 -2.76 5.04
C GLY A 92 5.56 -2.81 6.42
N CYS A 93 6.15 -2.08 7.33
CA CYS A 93 5.70 -1.98 8.72
C CYS A 93 4.28 -1.41 8.89
N ILE A 94 3.67 -0.88 7.82
CA ILE A 94 2.27 -0.39 7.83
C ILE A 94 1.29 -1.54 8.14
N VAL A 95 1.54 -2.72 7.56
CA VAL A 95 0.72 -3.92 7.79
C VAL A 95 0.80 -4.37 9.24
N GLU A 96 1.96 -4.24 9.85
CA GLU A 96 2.23 -4.70 11.21
C GLU A 96 1.75 -3.71 12.27
N GLY A 97 1.97 -2.40 12.05
CA GLY A 97 1.79 -1.36 13.06
C GLY A 97 2.79 -1.47 14.22
N THR A 98 2.77 -0.49 15.12
CA THR A 98 3.49 -0.54 16.41
C THR A 98 2.65 -1.14 17.52
N THR A 99 1.34 -1.17 17.34
CA THR A 99 0.33 -1.81 18.19
C THR A 99 -0.70 -2.47 17.28
N PRO A 100 -1.46 -3.46 17.76
CA PRO A 100 -2.51 -4.10 16.95
C PRO A 100 -3.53 -3.11 16.37
N SER A 101 -3.84 -2.04 17.09
CA SER A 101 -4.80 -1.01 16.65
C SER A 101 -4.27 -0.11 15.53
N THR A 102 -2.95 -0.02 15.35
CA THR A 102 -2.31 0.78 14.30
C THR A 102 -1.93 -0.04 13.06
N ALA A 103 -2.11 -1.35 13.10
CA ALA A 103 -1.95 -2.23 11.94
C ALA A 103 -2.98 -1.91 10.85
N MET A 104 -2.56 -1.90 9.59
CA MET A 104 -3.46 -1.75 8.46
C MET A 104 -4.08 -3.11 8.12
N ARG A 105 -5.34 -3.30 8.46
CA ARG A 105 -6.07 -4.54 8.20
C ARG A 105 -6.88 -4.41 6.92
N PHE A 106 -7.02 -5.50 6.17
CA PHE A 106 -7.84 -5.56 4.97
C PHE A 106 -9.25 -4.98 5.19
N ARG A 107 -9.97 -5.47 6.20
CA ARG A 107 -11.37 -5.08 6.47
C ARG A 107 -11.59 -3.61 6.79
N ASP A 108 -10.54 -2.91 7.23
CA ASP A 108 -10.58 -1.47 7.50
C ASP A 108 -10.41 -0.63 6.22
N THR A 109 -10.05 -1.26 5.11
CA THR A 109 -9.62 -0.59 3.88
C THR A 109 -10.55 -0.81 2.68
N VAL A 110 -11.68 -1.47 2.91
CA VAL A 110 -12.73 -1.72 1.90
C VAL A 110 -14.06 -1.10 2.33
N GLY A 111 -15.00 -1.00 1.40
CA GLY A 111 -16.24 -0.25 1.61
C GLY A 111 -16.08 1.24 1.31
N PRO A 112 -17.10 2.07 1.54
CA PRO A 112 -17.06 3.49 1.26
C PRO A 112 -15.94 4.20 2.01
N ALA A 113 -15.16 5.07 1.33
CA ALA A 113 -14.00 5.72 1.93
C ALA A 113 -14.31 6.56 3.17
N TRP A 114 -15.53 7.11 3.25
CA TRP A 114 -15.99 7.90 4.41
C TRP A 114 -16.39 7.06 5.62
N GLU A 115 -16.52 5.75 5.49
CA GLU A 115 -16.80 4.81 6.56
C GLU A 115 -15.52 4.11 7.08
N ARG A 116 -14.39 4.26 6.37
CA ARG A 116 -13.11 3.66 6.77
C ARG A 116 -12.52 4.39 7.98
N PRO A 117 -12.00 3.67 8.98
CA PRO A 117 -11.34 4.29 10.13
C PRO A 117 -10.05 4.97 9.68
N SER A 118 -9.76 6.17 10.19
CA SER A 118 -8.44 6.75 9.99
C SER A 118 -7.44 6.13 10.98
N LYS A 119 -6.20 5.86 10.54
CA LYS A 119 -5.16 5.27 11.38
C LYS A 119 -3.90 6.11 11.42
N LEU A 120 -3.27 6.17 12.59
CA LEU A 120 -1.91 6.67 12.72
C LEU A 120 -0.95 5.55 12.35
N PHE A 121 -0.17 5.75 11.30
CA PHE A 121 0.81 4.77 10.88
C PHE A 121 2.14 4.87 11.63
N VAL A 122 2.90 3.81 11.57
CA VAL A 122 4.24 3.68 12.14
C VAL A 122 5.20 4.80 11.69
N TRP A 123 4.94 5.43 10.57
CA TRP A 123 5.68 6.55 9.99
C TRP A 123 5.18 7.93 10.44
N HIS A 124 4.41 7.99 11.56
CA HIS A 124 3.96 9.21 12.24
C HIS A 124 3.03 10.14 11.43
N TYR A 125 2.36 9.61 10.41
CA TYR A 125 1.27 10.33 9.74
C TYR A 125 -0.04 9.53 9.83
N ARG A 126 -1.15 10.24 9.73
CA ARG A 126 -2.48 9.66 9.74
C ARG A 126 -2.98 9.45 8.33
N SER A 127 -3.49 8.25 8.04
CA SER A 127 -4.13 7.92 6.77
C SER A 127 -5.64 7.79 6.97
N THR A 128 -6.40 8.25 5.98
CA THR A 128 -7.85 8.00 5.88
C THR A 128 -8.17 6.61 5.37
N LEU A 129 -7.16 5.83 4.97
CA LEU A 129 -7.30 4.55 4.26
C LEU A 129 -8.04 4.65 2.93
N GLY A 130 -8.08 5.87 2.33
CA GLY A 130 -8.71 6.10 1.02
C GLY A 130 -8.03 5.33 -0.11
N LEU A 131 -6.71 5.14 -0.06
CA LEU A 131 -5.98 4.15 -0.87
C LEU A 131 -5.96 2.84 -0.07
N GLY A 132 -6.95 2.01 -0.29
CA GLY A 132 -7.14 0.74 0.39
C GLY A 132 -6.96 -0.46 -0.52
N PHE A 133 -7.37 -1.63 -0.04
CA PHE A 133 -7.17 -2.90 -0.75
C PHE A 133 -7.83 -2.91 -2.13
N HIS A 134 -9.06 -2.36 -2.23
CA HIS A 134 -9.76 -2.25 -3.51
C HIS A 134 -9.01 -1.38 -4.50
N GLU A 135 -8.58 -0.20 -4.07
CA GLU A 135 -7.88 0.78 -4.91
C GLU A 135 -6.50 0.26 -5.36
N TYR A 136 -5.80 -0.53 -4.54
CA TYR A 136 -4.57 -1.21 -4.96
C TYR A 136 -4.82 -2.27 -6.03
N LEU A 137 -5.85 -3.10 -5.87
CA LEU A 137 -6.22 -4.09 -6.87
C LEU A 137 -6.64 -3.44 -8.19
N GLN A 138 -7.44 -2.37 -8.12
CA GLN A 138 -7.85 -1.61 -9.30
C GLN A 138 -6.64 -0.99 -10.02
N LEU A 139 -5.69 -0.41 -9.28
CA LEU A 139 -4.46 0.11 -9.86
C LEU A 139 -3.63 -0.98 -10.54
N CYS A 140 -3.55 -2.16 -9.92
CA CYS A 140 -2.87 -3.29 -10.55
C CYS A 140 -3.54 -3.70 -11.86
N GLU A 141 -4.85 -3.77 -11.91
CA GLU A 141 -5.61 -4.09 -13.12
C GLU A 141 -5.42 -3.01 -14.20
N ASP A 142 -5.55 -1.73 -13.84
CA ASP A 142 -5.40 -0.59 -14.74
C ASP A 142 -4.02 -0.52 -15.41
N LEU A 143 -2.98 -0.97 -14.73
CA LEU A 143 -1.60 -0.98 -15.24
C LEU A 143 -1.13 -2.36 -15.73
N GLY A 144 -1.96 -3.38 -15.64
CA GLY A 144 -1.61 -4.75 -16.02
C GLY A 144 -0.54 -5.37 -15.12
N MET A 145 -0.51 -4.99 -13.84
CA MET A 145 0.39 -5.54 -12.82
C MET A 145 -0.23 -6.74 -12.12
N GLU A 146 0.61 -7.64 -11.62
CA GLU A 146 0.22 -8.70 -10.71
C GLU A 146 0.16 -8.17 -9.28
N PRO A 147 -0.96 -8.30 -8.55
CA PRO A 147 -1.03 -7.93 -7.14
C PRO A 147 -0.22 -8.89 -6.26
N LEU A 148 0.62 -8.34 -5.38
CA LEU A 148 1.31 -9.06 -4.32
C LEU A 148 0.87 -8.43 -2.99
N TYR A 149 -0.06 -9.10 -2.33
CA TYR A 149 -0.61 -8.62 -1.07
C TYR A 149 0.22 -9.07 0.12
N VAL A 150 0.56 -8.14 1.00
CA VAL A 150 1.23 -8.41 2.29
C VAL A 150 0.18 -8.41 3.39
N CYS A 151 0.04 -9.53 4.10
CA CYS A 151 -0.87 -9.64 5.24
C CYS A 151 -0.13 -9.60 6.57
N ASN A 152 -0.81 -9.15 7.63
CA ASN A 152 -0.29 -9.26 8.98
C ASN A 152 -0.34 -10.72 9.46
N CYS A 153 0.75 -11.23 10.02
CA CYS A 153 0.81 -12.60 10.52
C CYS A 153 0.42 -12.75 12.01
N GLY A 154 -0.20 -11.73 12.61
CA GLY A 154 -0.53 -11.73 14.04
C GLY A 154 0.60 -11.18 14.92
N MET A 155 1.48 -10.37 14.32
CA MET A 155 2.59 -9.70 14.99
C MET A 155 2.58 -8.21 14.68
N THR A 156 2.95 -7.38 15.66
CA THR A 156 3.31 -5.99 15.36
C THR A 156 4.78 -5.91 14.95
N CYS A 157 5.20 -4.77 14.38
CA CYS A 157 6.56 -4.60 13.87
C CYS A 157 7.61 -5.08 14.88
N GLN A 158 8.28 -6.16 14.53
CA GLN A 158 9.20 -6.89 15.42
C GLN A 158 10.44 -6.06 15.75
N GLY A 159 10.90 -5.24 14.82
CA GLY A 159 11.98 -4.29 15.05
C GLY A 159 11.64 -3.12 15.99
N ARG A 160 10.35 -2.99 16.42
CA ARG A 160 9.89 -1.91 17.30
C ARG A 160 9.39 -2.40 18.65
N LYS A 161 8.19 -3.02 18.70
CA LYS A 161 7.57 -3.47 19.97
C LYS A 161 7.37 -4.97 20.07
N SER A 162 7.23 -5.66 18.95
CA SER A 162 7.03 -7.13 18.90
C SER A 162 5.89 -7.64 19.78
N VAL A 163 4.69 -7.06 19.63
CA VAL A 163 3.50 -7.58 20.33
C VAL A 163 2.95 -8.76 19.53
N LEU A 164 2.75 -9.88 20.21
CA LEU A 164 2.18 -11.09 19.62
C LEU A 164 0.67 -11.14 19.91
N LEU A 165 -0.13 -11.36 18.86
CA LEU A 165 -1.53 -11.69 19.01
C LEU A 165 -1.67 -13.18 19.33
N GLU A 166 -2.59 -13.52 20.22
CA GLU A 166 -2.86 -14.90 20.62
C GLU A 166 -4.37 -15.16 20.69
N GLY A 167 -4.77 -16.44 20.69
CA GLY A 167 -6.16 -16.86 20.79
C GLY A 167 -7.04 -16.23 19.72
N GLU A 168 -8.22 -15.75 20.10
CA GLU A 168 -9.22 -15.16 19.21
C GLU A 168 -8.67 -14.02 18.35
N ALA A 169 -7.82 -13.15 18.90
CA ALA A 169 -7.21 -12.05 18.15
C ALA A 169 -6.29 -12.53 17.02
N LEU A 170 -5.59 -13.65 17.22
CA LEU A 170 -4.80 -14.28 16.18
C LEU A 170 -5.71 -14.96 15.12
N ASP A 171 -6.75 -15.65 15.56
CA ASP A 171 -7.73 -16.29 14.66
C ASP A 171 -8.43 -15.26 13.78
N GLU A 172 -8.78 -14.09 14.32
CA GLU A 172 -9.30 -12.98 13.56
C GLU A 172 -8.32 -12.46 12.49
N MET A 173 -7.02 -12.45 12.79
CA MET A 173 -6.01 -12.00 11.82
C MET A 173 -5.84 -13.00 10.66
N VAL A 174 -5.88 -14.29 10.98
CA VAL A 174 -5.92 -15.36 9.96
C VAL A 174 -7.17 -15.21 9.09
N GLN A 175 -8.33 -15.00 9.71
CA GLN A 175 -9.57 -14.81 8.97
C GLN A 175 -9.56 -13.56 8.09
N ASP A 176 -8.95 -12.46 8.56
CA ASP A 176 -8.78 -11.22 7.76
C ASP A 176 -7.98 -11.48 6.48
N THR A 177 -6.97 -12.34 6.54
CA THR A 177 -6.21 -12.77 5.36
C THR A 177 -7.06 -13.57 4.38
N LEU A 178 -7.84 -14.54 4.86
CA LEU A 178 -8.73 -15.33 4.02
C LEU A 178 -9.85 -14.48 3.39
N ASP A 179 -10.39 -13.53 4.16
CA ASP A 179 -11.39 -12.57 3.72
C ASP A 179 -10.84 -11.67 2.60
N ALA A 180 -9.56 -11.25 2.69
CA ALA A 180 -8.90 -10.48 1.64
C ALA A 180 -8.76 -11.28 0.33
N ILE A 181 -8.39 -12.54 0.42
CA ILE A 181 -8.33 -13.43 -0.75
C ILE A 181 -9.72 -13.61 -1.36
N GLU A 182 -10.75 -13.88 -0.53
CA GLU A 182 -12.13 -13.99 -1.02
C GLU A 182 -12.60 -12.69 -1.68
N TYR A 183 -12.26 -11.53 -1.10
CA TYR A 183 -12.57 -10.25 -1.72
C TYR A 183 -11.96 -10.12 -3.11
N ALA A 184 -10.68 -10.47 -3.25
CA ALA A 184 -9.97 -10.34 -4.53
C ALA A 184 -10.50 -11.31 -5.59
N ILE A 185 -10.55 -12.61 -5.29
CA ILE A 185 -10.80 -13.65 -6.28
C ILE A 185 -12.10 -14.44 -6.11
N GLY A 186 -12.85 -14.18 -5.03
CA GLY A 186 -14.11 -14.86 -4.76
C GLY A 186 -15.22 -14.47 -5.73
N SER A 187 -16.21 -15.36 -5.87
CA SER A 187 -17.43 -15.11 -6.64
C SER A 187 -18.16 -13.87 -6.10
N LYS A 188 -18.81 -13.11 -6.99
CA LYS A 188 -19.70 -12.01 -6.61
C LYS A 188 -20.88 -12.42 -5.72
N GLU A 189 -21.13 -13.71 -5.59
CA GLU A 189 -22.16 -14.28 -4.70
C GLU A 189 -21.62 -14.52 -3.28
N SER A 190 -20.31 -14.54 -3.09
CA SER A 190 -19.69 -14.70 -1.78
C SER A 190 -19.85 -13.45 -0.93
N LYS A 191 -19.57 -13.53 0.37
CA LYS A 191 -19.71 -12.39 1.29
C LYS A 191 -18.87 -11.18 0.83
N TRP A 192 -17.57 -11.41 0.60
CA TRP A 192 -16.65 -10.36 0.25
C TRP A 192 -16.68 -9.98 -1.23
N GLY A 193 -17.05 -10.95 -2.11
CA GLY A 193 -17.30 -10.66 -3.51
C GLY A 193 -18.50 -9.74 -3.74
N ARG A 194 -19.57 -9.84 -2.91
CA ARG A 194 -20.67 -8.87 -2.93
C ARG A 194 -20.22 -7.47 -2.55
N LEU A 195 -19.35 -7.34 -1.55
CA LEU A 195 -18.80 -6.03 -1.19
C LEU A 195 -17.96 -5.46 -2.34
N ARG A 196 -17.09 -6.26 -2.95
CA ARG A 196 -16.34 -5.85 -4.15
C ARG A 196 -17.26 -5.37 -5.26
N ALA A 197 -18.32 -6.11 -5.54
CA ALA A 197 -19.31 -5.73 -6.56
C ALA A 197 -20.01 -4.42 -6.23
N SER A 198 -20.36 -4.18 -4.96
CA SER A 198 -20.97 -2.91 -4.52
C SER A 198 -20.00 -1.72 -4.62
N MET A 199 -18.70 -1.98 -4.60
CA MET A 199 -17.66 -0.98 -4.86
C MET A 199 -17.37 -0.74 -6.35
N GLY A 200 -18.16 -1.35 -7.24
CA GLY A 200 -18.09 -1.12 -8.68
C GLY A 200 -17.35 -2.21 -9.48
N HIS A 201 -16.79 -3.23 -8.83
CA HIS A 201 -16.05 -4.31 -9.50
C HIS A 201 -16.68 -5.69 -9.25
N PRO A 202 -17.69 -6.10 -10.03
CA PRO A 202 -18.40 -7.36 -9.82
C PRO A 202 -17.53 -8.61 -10.14
N GLU A 203 -16.66 -8.51 -11.13
CA GLU A 203 -15.79 -9.63 -11.53
C GLU A 203 -14.60 -9.79 -10.57
N PRO A 204 -14.04 -11.00 -10.41
CA PRO A 204 -12.83 -11.21 -9.64
C PRO A 204 -11.63 -10.45 -10.20
N PHE A 205 -10.82 -9.88 -9.31
CA PHE A 205 -9.48 -9.41 -9.66
C PHE A 205 -8.52 -10.59 -9.83
N LYS A 206 -7.35 -10.34 -10.40
CA LYS A 206 -6.20 -11.24 -10.25
C LYS A 206 -5.64 -11.13 -8.85
N MET A 207 -5.13 -12.23 -8.32
CA MET A 207 -4.26 -12.27 -7.15
C MET A 207 -3.51 -13.59 -7.13
N THR A 208 -2.22 -13.55 -7.34
CA THR A 208 -1.36 -14.74 -7.38
C THR A 208 -0.52 -14.88 -6.12
N TYR A 209 -0.07 -13.77 -5.53
CA TYR A 209 0.91 -13.76 -4.47
C TYR A 209 0.34 -13.24 -3.15
N LEU A 210 0.70 -13.91 -2.07
CA LEU A 210 0.45 -13.51 -0.69
C LEU A 210 1.76 -13.59 0.09
N GLU A 211 2.24 -12.46 0.57
CA GLU A 211 3.32 -12.39 1.54
C GLU A 211 2.74 -12.44 2.95
N ILE A 212 3.25 -13.35 3.78
CA ILE A 212 2.76 -13.59 5.13
C ILE A 212 3.71 -12.93 6.14
N GLY A 213 3.28 -11.81 6.72
CA GLY A 213 4.10 -10.96 7.58
C GLY A 213 4.93 -9.94 6.79
N ASN A 214 5.71 -9.13 7.50
CA ASN A 214 6.69 -8.20 6.95
C ASN A 214 7.88 -8.09 7.90
N GLU A 215 9.07 -8.38 7.42
CA GLU A 215 10.31 -8.32 8.23
C GLU A 215 10.17 -9.04 9.59
N ASN A 216 9.46 -10.14 9.62
CA ASN A 216 9.27 -10.96 10.80
C ASN A 216 10.23 -12.17 10.77
N TRP A 217 10.67 -12.61 11.95
CA TRP A 217 11.64 -13.69 12.07
C TRP A 217 11.45 -14.51 13.35
N GLY A 218 12.08 -15.70 13.34
CA GLY A 218 12.20 -16.60 14.50
C GLY A 218 10.98 -17.46 14.75
N PRO A 219 11.00 -18.25 15.85
CA PRO A 219 10.00 -19.30 16.10
C PRO A 219 8.55 -18.81 16.20
N ASP A 220 8.36 -17.59 16.70
CA ASP A 220 7.02 -16.99 16.80
C ASP A 220 6.46 -16.65 15.42
N TYR A 221 7.30 -16.16 14.51
CA TYR A 221 6.93 -15.93 13.13
C TYR A 221 6.64 -17.25 12.40
N GLU A 222 7.57 -18.21 12.46
CA GLU A 222 7.42 -19.51 11.79
C GLU A 222 6.12 -20.23 12.16
N LYS A 223 5.76 -20.21 13.44
CA LYS A 223 4.50 -20.77 13.94
C LYS A 223 3.30 -20.12 13.26
N ARG A 224 3.27 -18.79 13.19
CA ARG A 224 2.19 -17.98 12.61
C ARG A 224 2.14 -18.12 11.10
N TYR A 225 3.29 -18.05 10.44
CA TYR A 225 3.43 -18.31 9.02
C TYR A 225 2.82 -19.66 8.63
N ASN A 226 3.25 -20.73 9.31
CA ASN A 226 2.79 -22.08 9.01
C ASN A 226 1.28 -22.27 9.24
N MET A 227 0.71 -21.57 10.23
CA MET A 227 -0.72 -21.57 10.49
C MET A 227 -1.50 -20.92 9.34
N ILE A 228 -1.09 -19.72 8.89
CA ILE A 228 -1.72 -19.02 7.77
C ILE A 228 -1.49 -19.80 6.46
N TYR A 229 -0.25 -20.24 6.21
CA TYR A 229 0.11 -21.06 5.05
C TYR A 229 -0.84 -22.25 4.87
N LYS A 230 -1.05 -23.06 5.92
CA LYS A 230 -1.92 -24.23 5.88
C LYS A 230 -3.35 -23.85 5.52
N LYS A 231 -3.89 -22.80 6.13
CA LYS A 231 -5.26 -22.34 5.85
C LYS A 231 -5.42 -21.81 4.42
N VAL A 232 -4.43 -21.05 3.94
CA VAL A 232 -4.42 -20.56 2.57
C VAL A 232 -4.35 -21.73 1.57
N LYS A 233 -3.47 -22.70 1.80
CA LYS A 233 -3.31 -23.85 0.90
C LYS A 233 -4.51 -24.80 0.91
N GLU A 234 -5.21 -24.88 2.03
CA GLU A 234 -6.45 -25.64 2.14
C GLU A 234 -7.58 -25.06 1.28
N LEU A 235 -7.74 -23.73 1.28
CA LEU A 235 -8.86 -23.04 0.64
C LEU A 235 -8.51 -22.46 -0.74
N TYR A 236 -7.27 -22.03 -0.91
CA TYR A 236 -6.78 -21.32 -2.10
C TYR A 236 -5.41 -21.87 -2.55
N PRO A 237 -5.30 -23.15 -2.95
CA PRO A 237 -4.01 -23.79 -3.27
C PRO A 237 -3.25 -23.11 -4.41
N GLN A 238 -3.93 -22.34 -5.26
CA GLN A 238 -3.34 -21.58 -6.36
C GLN A 238 -2.55 -20.32 -5.91
N ILE A 239 -2.81 -19.79 -4.70
CA ILE A 239 -2.11 -18.63 -4.17
C ILE A 239 -0.68 -19.05 -3.79
N LYS A 240 0.31 -18.37 -4.34
CA LYS A 240 1.72 -18.54 -4.01
C LYS A 240 2.04 -17.74 -2.76
N THR A 241 2.66 -18.38 -1.78
CA THR A 241 3.00 -17.75 -0.51
C THR A 241 4.46 -17.32 -0.47
N ILE A 242 4.72 -16.21 0.20
CA ILE A 242 6.05 -15.65 0.40
C ILE A 242 6.30 -15.57 1.91
N ALA A 243 7.43 -16.07 2.36
CA ALA A 243 7.89 -16.02 3.76
C ALA A 243 8.92 -14.88 3.92
N ASN A 244 9.03 -14.30 5.13
CA ASN A 244 10.01 -13.23 5.42
C ASN A 244 11.41 -13.77 5.75
N GLU A 245 11.55 -15.07 5.94
CA GLU A 245 12.84 -15.74 6.17
C GLU A 245 12.81 -17.17 5.64
N HIS A 246 13.95 -17.82 5.67
CA HIS A 246 14.15 -19.23 5.23
C HIS A 246 13.51 -20.24 6.18
N VAL A 247 12.19 -20.22 6.28
CA VAL A 247 11.39 -21.11 7.17
C VAL A 247 11.51 -22.59 6.79
N GLU A 248 11.92 -22.92 5.56
CA GLU A 248 12.14 -24.30 5.12
C GLU A 248 13.29 -24.98 5.84
N LYS A 249 14.25 -24.20 6.33
CA LYS A 249 15.36 -24.73 7.14
C LYS A 249 14.90 -25.34 8.47
N ASN A 250 13.73 -24.91 8.94
CA ASN A 250 13.08 -25.37 10.17
C ASN A 250 11.85 -26.27 9.90
N GLY A 251 11.70 -26.74 8.64
CA GLY A 251 10.68 -27.70 8.25
C GLY A 251 9.32 -27.12 7.90
N CYS A 252 9.18 -25.79 7.77
CA CYS A 252 7.99 -25.16 7.23
C CYS A 252 8.08 -25.09 5.70
N PRO A 253 6.99 -25.30 4.96
CA PRO A 253 7.05 -25.15 3.50
C PRO A 253 7.26 -23.69 3.11
N ALA A 254 8.17 -23.41 2.16
CA ALA A 254 8.36 -22.10 1.56
C ALA A 254 8.40 -22.22 0.04
N GLU A 255 7.57 -21.44 -0.64
CA GLU A 255 7.58 -21.35 -2.12
C GLU A 255 8.49 -20.22 -2.59
N CYS A 256 8.51 -19.12 -1.82
CA CYS A 256 9.35 -17.96 -2.04
C CYS A 256 9.74 -17.34 -0.70
N VAL A 257 10.91 -16.72 -0.64
CA VAL A 257 11.43 -16.01 0.53
C VAL A 257 11.69 -14.57 0.14
N ASP A 258 11.27 -13.64 0.98
CA ASP A 258 11.52 -12.22 0.83
C ASP A 258 12.81 -11.80 1.51
N GLU A 259 13.63 -11.03 0.79
CA GLU A 259 14.88 -10.45 1.27
C GLU A 259 14.87 -8.94 1.06
N HIS A 260 15.24 -8.18 2.10
CA HIS A 260 15.30 -6.71 2.08
C HIS A 260 16.73 -6.21 2.19
N PHE A 261 17.05 -5.17 1.41
CA PHE A 261 18.37 -4.56 1.40
C PHE A 261 18.28 -3.03 1.43
N TYR A 262 18.77 -2.48 2.52
CA TYR A 262 18.92 -1.04 2.70
C TYR A 262 20.34 -0.76 3.17
N SER A 263 21.15 -0.06 2.37
CA SER A 263 22.56 0.21 2.70
C SER A 263 23.17 1.29 1.81
N THR A 264 24.51 1.32 1.73
CA THR A 264 25.28 2.27 0.92
C THR A 264 25.36 1.86 -0.55
N THR A 265 25.79 2.78 -1.42
CA THR A 265 26.06 2.50 -2.84
C THR A 265 27.08 1.40 -3.03
N GLU A 266 28.17 1.42 -2.23
CA GLU A 266 29.26 0.44 -2.28
C GLU A 266 28.77 -0.96 -1.92
N PHE A 267 27.90 -1.05 -0.89
CA PHE A 267 27.27 -2.32 -0.50
C PHE A 267 26.59 -3.01 -1.70
N PHE A 268 25.81 -2.26 -2.46
CA PHE A 268 25.10 -2.79 -3.62
C PHE A 268 26.05 -3.12 -4.78
N ALA A 269 27.01 -2.25 -5.07
CA ALA A 269 27.98 -2.44 -6.14
C ALA A 269 28.85 -3.69 -5.93
N GLU A 270 29.20 -4.01 -4.67
CA GLU A 270 30.00 -5.20 -4.32
C GLU A 270 29.19 -6.51 -4.38
N ARG A 271 27.86 -6.44 -4.42
CA ARG A 271 26.96 -7.61 -4.37
C ARG A 271 26.36 -8.04 -5.71
N VAL A 272 26.96 -7.66 -6.81
CA VAL A 272 26.53 -8.09 -8.16
C VAL A 272 26.44 -9.62 -8.27
N ASN A 273 27.29 -10.36 -7.57
CA ASN A 273 27.33 -11.83 -7.61
C ASN A 273 26.69 -12.49 -6.37
N TYR A 274 25.89 -11.75 -5.58
CA TYR A 274 25.36 -12.23 -4.30
C TYR A 274 24.54 -13.53 -4.43
N TYR A 275 23.78 -13.67 -5.51
CA TYR A 275 22.91 -14.82 -5.75
C TYR A 275 23.56 -15.97 -6.57
N ASP A 276 24.83 -15.85 -6.98
CA ASP A 276 25.46 -16.83 -7.86
C ASP A 276 25.53 -18.24 -7.24
N ASP A 277 25.73 -18.31 -5.92
CA ASP A 277 25.91 -19.56 -5.17
C ASP A 277 24.64 -20.02 -4.42
N TYR A 278 23.49 -19.38 -4.63
CA TYR A 278 22.22 -19.81 -4.01
C TYR A 278 21.78 -21.19 -4.51
N ASP A 279 21.18 -21.97 -3.61
CA ASP A 279 20.64 -23.29 -3.97
C ASP A 279 19.44 -23.16 -4.92
N ARG A 280 19.64 -23.57 -6.17
CA ARG A 280 18.59 -23.52 -7.20
C ARG A 280 17.42 -24.49 -6.95
N LYS A 281 17.56 -25.42 -6.01
CA LYS A 281 16.49 -26.35 -5.59
C LYS A 281 15.68 -25.83 -4.41
N GLY A 282 16.17 -24.78 -3.75
CA GLY A 282 15.48 -24.10 -2.66
C GLY A 282 14.27 -23.27 -3.12
N PRO A 283 13.62 -22.57 -2.18
CA PRO A 283 12.55 -21.63 -2.50
C PRO A 283 13.06 -20.54 -3.45
N LYS A 284 12.15 -19.96 -4.23
CA LYS A 284 12.50 -18.78 -5.03
C LYS A 284 12.74 -17.60 -4.12
N ILE A 285 13.45 -16.60 -4.63
CA ILE A 285 13.74 -15.37 -3.90
C ILE A 285 12.91 -14.21 -4.49
N PHE A 286 12.36 -13.44 -3.61
CA PHE A 286 11.79 -12.13 -3.83
C PHE A 286 12.67 -11.08 -3.15
N VAL A 287 13.22 -10.13 -3.88
CA VAL A 287 13.88 -8.97 -3.28
C VAL A 287 12.81 -7.89 -3.11
N GLY A 288 12.11 -7.93 -1.97
CA GLY A 288 10.88 -7.19 -1.75
C GLY A 288 11.08 -5.71 -1.47
N GLU A 289 12.24 -5.36 -0.88
CA GLU A 289 12.59 -3.98 -0.62
C GLU A 289 14.07 -3.76 -0.89
N VAL A 290 14.36 -2.80 -1.78
CA VAL A 290 15.73 -2.42 -2.11
C VAL A 290 15.84 -0.92 -2.33
N ALA A 291 16.79 -0.29 -1.63
CA ALA A 291 17.20 1.10 -1.89
C ALA A 291 18.54 1.42 -1.24
N VAL A 292 19.31 2.29 -1.88
CA VAL A 292 20.44 2.97 -1.21
C VAL A 292 19.87 4.02 -0.25
N ASN A 293 19.89 3.72 1.04
CA ASN A 293 19.33 4.59 2.10
C ASN A 293 20.37 5.07 3.11
N GLU A 294 21.65 4.83 2.83
CA GLU A 294 22.78 5.28 3.65
C GLU A 294 23.81 6.07 2.82
N GLY A 295 24.57 6.92 3.49
CA GLY A 295 25.60 7.75 2.85
C GLY A 295 25.08 9.09 2.32
N ASN A 296 25.95 9.81 1.62
CA ASN A 296 25.73 11.21 1.25
C ASN A 296 24.97 11.40 -0.08
N TYR A 297 24.74 10.33 -0.84
CA TYR A 297 24.26 10.40 -2.22
C TYR A 297 22.89 9.72 -2.44
N MET A 298 22.15 9.48 -1.37
CA MET A 298 20.81 8.88 -1.44
C MET A 298 19.90 9.67 -2.40
N GLY A 299 19.16 8.94 -3.26
CA GLY A 299 18.25 9.53 -4.24
C GLY A 299 18.96 10.36 -5.33
N GLN A 300 20.23 10.06 -5.61
CA GLN A 300 21.04 10.68 -6.66
C GLN A 300 21.58 9.62 -7.63
N LEU A 301 22.13 10.07 -8.76
CA LEU A 301 22.65 9.18 -9.80
C LEU A 301 23.71 8.19 -9.28
N TYR A 302 24.57 8.60 -8.33
CA TYR A 302 25.56 7.71 -7.76
C TYR A 302 24.94 6.51 -7.01
N ALA A 303 23.90 6.78 -6.22
CA ALA A 303 23.12 5.73 -5.57
C ALA A 303 22.46 4.80 -6.60
N ALA A 304 21.82 5.37 -7.61
CA ALA A 304 21.18 4.62 -8.67
C ALA A 304 22.14 3.70 -9.44
N LEU A 305 23.41 4.07 -9.60
CA LEU A 305 24.42 3.21 -10.23
C LEU A 305 24.74 1.97 -9.38
N GLY A 306 24.81 2.10 -8.04
CA GLY A 306 24.97 0.95 -7.14
C GLY A 306 23.77 0.02 -7.17
N GLU A 307 22.57 0.57 -7.09
CA GLU A 307 21.31 -0.20 -7.21
C GLU A 307 21.22 -0.91 -8.57
N ALA A 308 21.54 -0.23 -9.66
CA ALA A 308 21.54 -0.81 -11.00
C ALA A 308 22.55 -1.98 -11.11
N ALA A 309 23.75 -1.87 -10.53
CA ALA A 309 24.73 -2.95 -10.51
C ALA A 309 24.18 -4.20 -9.78
N PHE A 310 23.53 -4.00 -8.62
CA PHE A 310 22.87 -5.08 -7.88
C PHE A 310 21.72 -5.72 -8.67
N LEU A 311 20.87 -4.90 -9.30
CA LEU A 311 19.76 -5.37 -10.14
C LEU A 311 20.25 -6.17 -11.35
N MET A 312 21.41 -5.83 -11.95
CA MET A 312 22.03 -6.66 -12.99
C MET A 312 22.42 -8.05 -12.46
N GLY A 313 22.89 -8.14 -11.22
CA GLY A 313 23.16 -9.41 -10.55
C GLY A 313 21.89 -10.23 -10.29
N ILE A 314 20.79 -9.57 -9.92
CA ILE A 314 19.47 -10.18 -9.79
C ILE A 314 19.01 -10.72 -11.15
N GLU A 315 19.07 -9.92 -12.22
CA GLU A 315 18.67 -10.33 -13.57
C GLU A 315 19.49 -11.52 -14.08
N LYS A 316 20.80 -11.53 -13.84
CA LYS A 316 21.68 -12.68 -14.13
C LYS A 316 21.20 -13.97 -13.44
N ASN A 317 20.63 -13.85 -12.25
CA ASN A 317 20.14 -14.94 -11.40
C ASN A 317 18.61 -15.09 -11.41
N GLN A 318 17.91 -14.70 -12.49
CA GLN A 318 16.45 -14.73 -12.60
C GLN A 318 15.82 -16.13 -12.50
N ASP A 319 16.63 -17.16 -12.57
CA ASP A 319 16.22 -18.55 -12.33
C ASP A 319 15.93 -18.83 -10.85
N ILE A 320 16.51 -18.07 -9.92
CA ILE A 320 16.26 -18.14 -8.49
C ILE A 320 15.57 -16.87 -7.96
N VAL A 321 16.03 -15.67 -8.35
CA VAL A 321 15.39 -14.40 -7.97
C VAL A 321 14.31 -14.06 -8.99
N THR A 322 13.05 -14.30 -8.63
CA THR A 322 11.93 -14.21 -9.56
C THR A 322 11.19 -12.87 -9.53
N LEU A 323 11.35 -12.11 -8.44
CA LEU A 323 10.73 -10.82 -8.22
C LEU A 323 11.72 -9.87 -7.55
N ALA A 324 11.67 -8.59 -7.91
CA ALA A 324 12.42 -7.53 -7.23
C ALA A 324 11.60 -6.23 -7.27
N SER A 325 11.58 -5.48 -6.16
CA SER A 325 10.86 -4.21 -6.06
C SER A 325 11.64 -3.15 -5.29
N TYR A 326 11.64 -1.94 -5.84
CA TYR A 326 12.12 -0.76 -5.14
C TYR A 326 11.13 -0.33 -4.06
N ALA A 327 11.61 0.08 -2.91
CA ALA A 327 10.80 0.55 -1.81
C ALA A 327 11.46 1.70 -1.02
N PRO A 328 10.63 2.70 -0.60
CA PRO A 328 9.23 2.96 -0.96
C PRO A 328 9.07 3.71 -2.31
N LEU A 329 7.83 3.76 -2.82
CA LEU A 329 7.56 4.38 -4.12
C LEU A 329 7.33 5.89 -4.02
N PHE A 330 6.48 6.36 -3.10
CA PHE A 330 5.97 7.73 -3.09
C PHE A 330 6.43 8.55 -1.90
N GLU A 331 6.84 9.79 -2.18
CA GLU A 331 7.17 10.80 -1.17
C GLU A 331 6.30 12.05 -1.35
N ASN A 332 5.43 12.33 -0.36
CA ASN A 332 4.88 13.67 -0.23
C ASN A 332 5.96 14.58 0.40
N VAL A 333 6.47 15.55 -0.35
CA VAL A 333 7.57 16.41 0.10
C VAL A 333 7.24 17.24 1.34
N ASN A 334 5.94 17.43 1.64
CA ASN A 334 5.47 18.16 2.82
C ASN A 334 5.40 17.29 4.08
N TYR A 335 5.36 15.95 3.92
CA TYR A 335 5.16 14.99 5.02
C TYR A 335 6.01 13.74 4.79
N ARG A 336 7.31 13.91 4.85
CA ARG A 336 8.27 12.83 4.65
C ARG A 336 8.73 12.24 5.97
N ALA A 337 8.62 10.91 6.12
CA ALA A 337 9.17 10.17 7.26
C ALA A 337 10.26 9.17 6.87
N TRP A 338 10.40 8.85 5.58
CA TRP A 338 11.41 7.95 5.02
C TRP A 338 12.06 8.54 3.78
N TYR A 339 13.33 8.21 3.55
CA TYR A 339 14.09 8.64 2.38
C TYR A 339 15.18 7.58 2.04
N PRO A 340 15.47 7.29 0.76
CA PRO A 340 14.86 7.89 -0.44
C PRO A 340 13.51 7.28 -0.81
N ASN A 341 12.81 7.92 -1.76
CA ASN A 341 11.59 7.40 -2.38
C ASN A 341 11.66 7.67 -3.89
N LEU A 342 11.05 6.81 -4.69
CA LEU A 342 11.23 6.81 -6.14
C LEU A 342 10.51 7.98 -6.84
N ILE A 343 9.33 8.37 -6.34
CA ILE A 343 8.49 9.43 -6.92
C ILE A 343 8.16 10.46 -5.83
N ARG A 344 8.63 11.67 -6.03
CA ARG A 344 8.35 12.81 -5.17
C ARG A 344 7.16 13.59 -5.70
N PHE A 345 6.28 14.04 -4.82
CA PHE A 345 5.13 14.82 -5.21
C PHE A 345 4.71 15.84 -4.14
N ASN A 346 3.96 16.82 -4.60
CA ASN A 346 3.17 17.73 -3.77
C ASN A 346 1.73 17.78 -4.29
N ASN A 347 0.98 18.84 -3.98
CA ASN A 347 -0.44 18.95 -4.37
C ASN A 347 -0.65 19.02 -5.89
N HIS A 348 0.33 19.46 -6.67
CA HIS A 348 0.17 19.77 -8.09
C HIS A 348 1.33 19.34 -8.99
N GLN A 349 2.39 18.78 -8.44
CA GLN A 349 3.58 18.37 -9.17
C GLN A 349 4.05 16.98 -8.74
N SER A 350 4.70 16.28 -9.66
CA SER A 350 5.36 15.01 -9.37
C SER A 350 6.67 14.88 -10.16
N LEU A 351 7.68 14.28 -9.54
CA LEU A 351 9.02 14.08 -10.09
C LEU A 351 9.50 12.67 -9.76
N GLY A 352 9.96 11.93 -10.79
CA GLY A 352 10.75 10.70 -10.56
C GLY A 352 12.18 11.05 -10.19
N ILE A 353 12.78 10.37 -9.24
CA ILE A 353 14.23 10.45 -8.97
C ILE A 353 14.99 9.51 -9.90
N PRO A 354 16.29 9.75 -10.10
CA PRO A 354 17.14 8.87 -10.93
C PRO A 354 17.12 7.44 -10.47
#